data_f9bbaec6096383e6f92e1925c845b82f
#
_entry.id   f9bbaec6096383e6f92e1925c845b82f
#
_cell.length_a   1.000
_cell.length_b   1.000
_cell.length_c   1.000
_cell.angle_alpha   90.00
_cell.angle_beta   90.00
_cell.angle_gamma   90.00
#
_symmetry.space_group_name_H-M   'P 1'
#
loop_
_entity.id
_entity.type
_entity.pdbx_description
1 polymer ?
#
loop_
_entity_poly.entity_id
_entity_poly.type
_entity_poly.pdbx_seq_one_letter_code
_entity_poly.pdbx_strand_id
1 'polypeptide(L)'
;MKKVMLTGDRPTGRLHVGHYVGSLRRRVELQNTGDFDDIFIMIADAQALTDNADNPEKVRQNIIEVALDYMACGLDPEKSTLFIQSQVPELTELSFYYMNLVTVSRLQRNPTVKNEIKMRNFEASIPVGFFTYPISQAADITAFKATVVPVGEDQLPMLEQTKEIVHKFNSVYGDTLIDPKILLPENEACLRLPGIDGKAKMSKSLGNCIYLSEEPEDIKKKVFSMFTDPNHIRVEDPGSLEGNTVFTYLDAFCKPEYFAEFLPEYQNLDELKAHYQRGGLGDMKEIPEQCSSGRTGANPQQKKRTSERHSCNLRDS
;
A
#
# COMPACT_ATOMS: atom_id res chain seq x y z
N MET A 1 11.94 -0.32 -26.47
CA MET A 1 11.71 -1.35 -25.42
C MET A 1 10.39 -1.00 -24.77
N LYS A 2 9.49 -1.96 -24.57
CA LYS A 2 8.22 -1.72 -23.88
C LYS A 2 8.47 -1.18 -22.46
N LYS A 3 7.66 -0.22 -22.03
CA LYS A 3 7.68 0.32 -20.68
C LYS A 3 6.65 -0.43 -19.84
N VAL A 4 7.12 -1.37 -19.03
CA VAL A 4 6.28 -2.28 -18.26
C VAL A 4 6.39 -1.92 -16.77
N MET A 5 5.25 -1.70 -16.10
CA MET A 5 5.17 -1.48 -14.67
C MET A 5 4.66 -2.74 -13.97
N LEU A 6 5.31 -3.13 -12.87
CA LEU A 6 4.81 -4.19 -11.99
C LEU A 6 4.82 -3.70 -10.54
N THR A 7 3.73 -3.96 -9.85
CA THR A 7 3.56 -3.70 -8.42
C THR A 7 2.55 -4.67 -7.84
N GLY A 8 2.41 -4.71 -6.52
CA GLY A 8 1.43 -5.58 -5.87
C GLY A 8 1.48 -5.50 -4.36
N ASP A 9 0.53 -6.18 -3.71
CA ASP A 9 0.45 -6.31 -2.26
C ASP A 9 0.16 -7.74 -1.84
N ARG A 10 0.60 -8.10 -0.64
CA ARG A 10 0.28 -9.38 -0.01
C ARG A 10 -1.14 -9.31 0.59
N PRO A 11 -2.03 -10.28 0.31
CA PRO A 11 -3.39 -10.30 0.86
C PRO A 11 -3.40 -10.80 2.31
N THR A 12 -2.74 -10.07 3.22
CA THR A 12 -2.65 -10.41 4.64
C THR A 12 -3.74 -9.76 5.51
N GLY A 13 -4.72 -9.12 4.89
CA GLY A 13 -5.84 -8.44 5.50
C GLY A 13 -6.36 -7.31 4.62
N ARG A 14 -7.55 -6.78 4.92
CA ARG A 14 -8.14 -5.63 4.21
C ARG A 14 -7.17 -4.46 4.14
N LEU A 15 -7.22 -3.67 3.08
CA LEU A 15 -6.39 -2.49 2.93
C LEU A 15 -6.95 -1.32 3.77
N HIS A 16 -6.09 -0.43 4.19
CA HIS A 16 -6.45 0.75 4.98
C HIS A 16 -5.97 2.03 4.27
N VAL A 17 -6.44 3.18 4.71
CA VAL A 17 -6.13 4.48 4.10
C VAL A 17 -4.62 4.77 4.01
N GLY A 18 -3.80 4.20 4.90
CA GLY A 18 -2.35 4.26 4.79
C GLY A 18 -1.78 3.54 3.56
N HIS A 19 -2.40 2.42 3.09
CA HIS A 19 -2.03 1.79 1.82
C HIS A 19 -2.47 2.66 0.63
N TYR A 20 -3.64 3.30 0.74
CA TYR A 20 -4.12 4.20 -0.31
C TYR A 20 -3.15 5.34 -0.54
N VAL A 21 -2.81 6.09 0.51
CA VAL A 21 -1.90 7.24 0.40
C VAL A 21 -0.48 6.82 0.05
N GLY A 22 0.00 5.74 0.67
CA GLY A 22 1.39 5.30 0.49
C GLY A 22 1.66 4.61 -0.86
N SER A 23 0.63 4.09 -1.54
CA SER A 23 0.85 3.23 -2.69
C SER A 23 -0.26 3.29 -3.74
N LEU A 24 -1.54 3.01 -3.37
CA LEU A 24 -2.60 2.81 -4.36
C LEU A 24 -2.90 4.07 -5.16
N ARG A 25 -2.96 5.23 -4.51
CA ARG A 25 -3.18 6.52 -5.18
C ARG A 25 -2.16 6.73 -6.30
N ARG A 26 -0.88 6.49 -6.02
CA ARG A 26 0.18 6.63 -7.02
C ARG A 26 0.06 5.63 -8.16
N ARG A 27 -0.36 4.40 -7.88
CA ARG A 27 -0.62 3.38 -8.93
C ARG A 27 -1.73 3.83 -9.88
N VAL A 28 -2.83 4.37 -9.34
CA VAL A 28 -3.95 4.92 -10.14
C VAL A 28 -3.49 6.12 -10.97
N GLU A 29 -2.71 7.02 -10.39
CA GLU A 29 -2.10 8.14 -11.12
C GLU A 29 -1.25 7.64 -12.29
N LEU A 30 -0.30 6.74 -12.03
CA LEU A 30 0.57 6.16 -13.05
C LEU A 30 -0.20 5.40 -14.14
N GLN A 31 -1.26 4.64 -13.76
CA GLN A 31 -2.17 4.00 -14.72
C GLN A 31 -2.79 5.02 -15.67
N ASN A 32 -3.16 6.18 -15.18
CA ASN A 32 -3.88 7.19 -15.96
C ASN A 32 -2.97 8.15 -16.74
N THR A 33 -1.64 8.09 -16.56
CA THR A 33 -0.71 8.87 -17.41
C THR A 33 -0.68 8.39 -18.85
N GLY A 34 -0.96 7.10 -19.09
CA GLY A 34 -0.78 6.47 -20.41
C GLY A 34 0.69 6.24 -20.81
N ASP A 35 1.62 6.37 -19.87
CA ASP A 35 3.06 6.28 -20.12
C ASP A 35 3.58 4.83 -20.19
N PHE A 36 2.77 3.85 -19.84
CA PHE A 36 3.15 2.44 -19.78
C PHE A 36 2.43 1.64 -20.85
N ASP A 37 3.17 0.76 -21.52
CA ASP A 37 2.61 -0.18 -22.51
C ASP A 37 1.83 -1.30 -21.80
N ASP A 38 2.36 -1.78 -20.67
CA ASP A 38 1.71 -2.82 -19.86
C ASP A 38 1.82 -2.46 -18.37
N ILE A 39 0.76 -2.69 -17.62
CA ILE A 39 0.71 -2.49 -16.16
C ILE A 39 0.22 -3.78 -15.52
N PHE A 40 1.04 -4.37 -14.68
CA PHE A 40 0.72 -5.58 -13.92
C PHE A 40 0.57 -5.26 -12.44
N ILE A 41 -0.59 -5.62 -11.88
CA ILE A 41 -0.92 -5.43 -10.46
C ILE A 41 -1.12 -6.81 -9.82
N MET A 42 -0.19 -7.23 -9.01
CA MET A 42 -0.15 -8.56 -8.41
C MET A 42 -0.84 -8.60 -7.04
N ILE A 43 -1.65 -9.62 -6.81
CA ILE A 43 -2.06 -10.05 -5.49
C ILE A 43 -1.14 -11.20 -5.10
N ALA A 44 -0.18 -10.93 -4.21
CA ALA A 44 0.94 -11.81 -3.88
C ALA A 44 0.53 -12.81 -2.78
N ASP A 45 -0.37 -13.74 -3.10
CA ASP A 45 -0.93 -14.72 -2.17
C ASP A 45 0.10 -15.78 -1.74
N ALA A 46 0.90 -16.31 -2.66
CA ALA A 46 1.97 -17.24 -2.32
C ALA A 46 3.03 -16.57 -1.42
N GLN A 47 3.37 -15.31 -1.70
CA GLN A 47 4.25 -14.51 -0.86
C GLN A 47 3.64 -14.26 0.54
N ALA A 48 2.32 -14.12 0.64
CA ALA A 48 1.64 -13.94 1.92
C ALA A 48 1.75 -15.18 2.83
N LEU A 49 1.88 -16.38 2.26
CA LEU A 49 2.03 -17.61 3.03
C LEU A 49 3.40 -17.72 3.73
N THR A 50 4.40 -16.94 3.33
CA THR A 50 5.74 -17.00 3.96
C THR A 50 5.72 -16.66 5.45
N ASP A 51 4.71 -15.91 5.90
CA ASP A 51 4.49 -15.52 7.29
C ASP A 51 3.03 -15.72 7.78
N ASN A 52 2.21 -16.43 7.00
CA ASN A 52 0.83 -16.82 7.34
C ASN A 52 0.54 -18.27 6.93
N ALA A 53 1.56 -19.16 6.95
CA ALA A 53 1.41 -20.55 6.53
C ALA A 53 0.44 -21.34 7.42
N ASP A 54 0.29 -20.96 8.66
CA ASP A 54 -0.61 -21.55 9.66
C ASP A 54 -2.07 -21.09 9.50
N ASN A 55 -2.33 -20.05 8.66
CA ASN A 55 -3.67 -19.53 8.44
C ASN A 55 -3.92 -19.24 6.94
N PRO A 56 -3.93 -20.26 6.06
CA PRO A 56 -4.12 -20.08 4.63
C PRO A 56 -5.52 -19.55 4.26
N GLU A 57 -6.53 -19.83 5.08
CA GLU A 57 -7.89 -19.34 4.85
C GLU A 57 -7.97 -17.81 4.95
N LYS A 58 -7.23 -17.22 5.88
CA LYS A 58 -7.07 -15.76 5.97
C LYS A 58 -6.54 -15.18 4.66
N VAL A 59 -5.52 -15.81 4.07
CA VAL A 59 -4.95 -15.34 2.79
C VAL A 59 -5.98 -15.47 1.67
N ARG A 60 -6.69 -16.61 1.58
CA ARG A 60 -7.71 -16.86 0.56
C ARG A 60 -8.84 -15.83 0.59
N GLN A 61 -9.38 -15.54 1.78
CA GLN A 61 -10.43 -14.54 1.94
C GLN A 61 -9.97 -13.14 1.54
N ASN A 62 -8.73 -12.78 1.89
CA ASN A 62 -8.21 -11.46 1.60
C ASN A 62 -7.78 -11.24 0.14
N ILE A 63 -7.65 -12.27 -0.69
CA ILE A 63 -7.45 -12.12 -2.14
C ILE A 63 -8.59 -11.30 -2.74
N ILE A 64 -9.84 -11.69 -2.43
CA ILE A 64 -11.03 -11.02 -2.95
C ILE A 64 -11.16 -9.61 -2.36
N GLU A 65 -10.93 -9.45 -1.06
CA GLU A 65 -10.99 -8.13 -0.41
C GLU A 65 -9.99 -7.14 -1.01
N VAL A 66 -8.75 -7.57 -1.24
CA VAL A 66 -7.72 -6.73 -1.85
C VAL A 66 -8.06 -6.39 -3.31
N ALA A 67 -8.59 -7.34 -4.09
CA ALA A 67 -9.02 -7.07 -5.45
C ALA A 67 -10.16 -6.04 -5.50
N LEU A 68 -11.13 -6.14 -4.59
CA LEU A 68 -12.22 -5.17 -4.45
C LEU A 68 -11.70 -3.79 -4.05
N ASP A 69 -10.78 -3.74 -3.08
CA ASP A 69 -10.16 -2.49 -2.65
C ASP A 69 -9.37 -1.82 -3.79
N TYR A 70 -8.66 -2.60 -4.62
CA TYR A 70 -7.95 -2.08 -5.80
C TYR A 70 -8.89 -1.40 -6.79
N MET A 71 -9.97 -2.08 -7.18
CA MET A 71 -10.96 -1.53 -8.10
C MET A 71 -11.69 -0.33 -7.49
N ALA A 72 -12.01 -0.41 -6.20
CA ALA A 72 -12.67 0.69 -5.48
C ALA A 72 -11.78 1.94 -5.42
N CYS A 73 -10.46 1.80 -5.35
CA CYS A 73 -9.51 2.91 -5.40
C CYS A 73 -9.28 3.48 -6.80
N GLY A 74 -9.80 2.84 -7.85
CA GLY A 74 -9.72 3.34 -9.22
C GLY A 74 -8.72 2.61 -10.13
N LEU A 75 -8.17 1.47 -9.68
CA LEU A 75 -7.46 0.58 -10.60
C LEU A 75 -8.47 -0.05 -11.57
N ASP A 76 -8.21 0.14 -12.85
CA ASP A 76 -9.10 -0.21 -13.95
C ASP A 76 -8.58 -1.47 -14.66
N PRO A 77 -9.34 -2.59 -14.65
CA PRO A 77 -8.93 -3.83 -15.29
C PRO A 77 -8.87 -3.73 -16.83
N GLU A 78 -9.40 -2.67 -17.44
CA GLU A 78 -9.22 -2.41 -18.87
C GLU A 78 -7.87 -1.77 -19.20
N LYS A 79 -7.25 -1.12 -18.20
CA LYS A 79 -5.94 -0.45 -18.33
C LYS A 79 -4.79 -1.21 -17.68
N SER A 80 -5.11 -2.03 -16.68
CA SER A 80 -4.12 -2.75 -15.87
C SER A 80 -4.51 -4.22 -15.74
N THR A 81 -3.56 -5.12 -15.87
CA THR A 81 -3.77 -6.54 -15.65
C THR A 81 -3.65 -6.85 -14.16
N LEU A 82 -4.79 -7.14 -13.52
CA LEU A 82 -4.81 -7.65 -12.15
C LEU A 82 -4.68 -9.17 -12.17
N PHE A 83 -3.76 -9.73 -11.39
CA PHE A 83 -3.57 -11.17 -11.34
C PHE A 83 -3.20 -11.67 -9.94
N ILE A 84 -3.42 -12.96 -9.70
CA ILE A 84 -3.08 -13.64 -8.45
C ILE A 84 -1.78 -14.40 -8.69
N GLN A 85 -0.79 -14.20 -7.83
CA GLN A 85 0.55 -14.76 -7.97
C GLN A 85 0.55 -16.28 -8.14
N SER A 86 -0.22 -17.02 -7.34
CA SER A 86 -0.31 -18.49 -7.40
C SER A 86 -0.95 -19.03 -8.70
N GLN A 87 -1.61 -18.19 -9.47
CA GLN A 87 -2.18 -18.58 -10.77
C GLN A 87 -1.16 -18.48 -11.92
N VAL A 88 0.07 -18.08 -11.64
CA VAL A 88 1.20 -18.02 -12.56
C VAL A 88 2.32 -18.92 -12.04
N PRO A 89 2.22 -20.26 -12.22
CA PRO A 89 3.16 -21.22 -11.65
C PRO A 89 4.60 -21.05 -12.12
N GLU A 90 4.80 -20.41 -13.28
CA GLU A 90 6.11 -20.09 -13.83
C GLU A 90 6.94 -19.16 -12.93
N LEU A 91 6.28 -18.37 -12.06
CA LEU A 91 6.98 -17.54 -11.05
C LEU A 91 7.71 -18.42 -10.03
N THR A 92 7.09 -19.52 -9.62
CA THR A 92 7.71 -20.49 -8.71
C THR A 92 8.85 -21.25 -9.41
N GLU A 93 8.65 -21.65 -10.65
CA GLU A 93 9.68 -22.28 -11.47
C GLU A 93 10.90 -21.36 -11.61
N LEU A 94 10.69 -20.09 -12.00
CA LEU A 94 11.75 -19.13 -12.14
C LEU A 94 12.49 -18.86 -10.81
N SER A 95 11.75 -18.82 -9.71
CA SER A 95 12.34 -18.71 -8.36
C SER A 95 13.30 -19.84 -8.07
N PHE A 96 12.98 -21.07 -8.47
CA PHE A 96 13.84 -22.22 -8.29
C PHE A 96 15.16 -22.09 -9.08
N TYR A 97 15.10 -21.60 -10.32
CA TYR A 97 16.33 -21.28 -11.08
C TYR A 97 17.18 -20.23 -10.36
N TYR A 98 16.56 -19.17 -9.84
CA TYR A 98 17.28 -18.10 -9.13
C TYR A 98 17.91 -18.56 -7.81
N MET A 99 17.33 -19.54 -7.12
CA MET A 99 17.90 -20.12 -5.91
C MET A 99 19.30 -20.70 -6.16
N ASN A 100 19.61 -21.12 -7.40
CA ASN A 100 20.95 -21.61 -7.78
C ASN A 100 21.96 -20.47 -8.02
N LEU A 101 21.51 -19.23 -8.10
CA LEU A 101 22.35 -18.06 -8.36
C LEU A 101 22.62 -17.22 -7.10
N VAL A 102 21.88 -17.44 -6.02
CA VAL A 102 21.95 -16.67 -4.78
C VAL A 102 22.48 -17.56 -3.64
N THR A 103 23.41 -17.03 -2.85
CA THR A 103 23.93 -17.75 -1.69
C THR A 103 23.15 -17.43 -0.41
N VAL A 104 23.13 -18.38 0.55
CA VAL A 104 22.59 -18.17 1.89
C VAL A 104 23.19 -16.92 2.54
N SER A 105 24.51 -16.76 2.45
CA SER A 105 25.22 -15.61 3.01
C SER A 105 24.77 -14.27 2.40
N ARG A 106 24.34 -14.27 1.13
CA ARG A 106 23.81 -13.04 0.51
C ARG A 106 22.43 -12.69 1.07
N LEU A 107 21.55 -13.66 1.25
CA LEU A 107 20.24 -13.48 1.87
C LEU A 107 20.37 -12.98 3.31
N GLN A 108 21.26 -13.57 4.11
CA GLN A 108 21.52 -13.15 5.49
C GLN A 108 22.01 -11.70 5.61
N ARG A 109 22.66 -11.18 4.58
CA ARG A 109 23.15 -9.77 4.56
C ARG A 109 22.13 -8.78 4.08
N ASN A 110 20.98 -9.22 3.53
CA ASN A 110 19.92 -8.30 3.10
C ASN A 110 19.35 -7.56 4.32
N PRO A 111 19.41 -6.20 4.36
CA PRO A 111 18.99 -5.45 5.54
C PRO A 111 17.52 -5.62 5.87
N THR A 112 16.64 -5.69 4.86
CA THR A 112 15.19 -5.86 5.04
C THR A 112 14.89 -7.21 5.67
N VAL A 113 15.43 -8.30 5.12
CA VAL A 113 15.28 -9.66 5.69
C VAL A 113 15.78 -9.71 7.13
N LYS A 114 16.93 -9.13 7.39
CA LYS A 114 17.54 -9.11 8.73
C LYS A 114 16.66 -8.37 9.77
N ASN A 115 16.10 -7.24 9.38
CA ASN A 115 15.20 -6.47 10.24
C ASN A 115 13.88 -7.20 10.48
N GLU A 116 13.30 -7.80 9.45
CA GLU A 116 12.05 -8.55 9.56
C GLU A 116 12.20 -9.82 10.43
N ILE A 117 13.31 -10.55 10.32
CA ILE A 117 13.62 -11.69 11.20
C ILE A 117 13.55 -11.27 12.67
N LYS A 118 14.17 -10.13 13.02
CA LYS A 118 14.14 -9.58 14.38
C LYS A 118 12.73 -9.18 14.81
N MET A 119 12.03 -8.45 13.97
CA MET A 119 10.67 -7.94 14.27
C MET A 119 9.66 -9.08 14.49
N ARG A 120 9.88 -10.24 13.86
CA ARG A 120 9.00 -11.41 13.95
C ARG A 120 9.45 -12.46 14.95
N ASN A 121 10.56 -12.23 15.67
CA ASN A 121 11.15 -13.18 16.60
C ASN A 121 11.48 -14.55 15.94
N PHE A 122 11.90 -14.55 14.67
CA PHE A 122 12.28 -15.75 13.93
C PHE A 122 13.74 -16.17 14.16
N GLU A 123 14.48 -15.50 15.02
CA GLU A 123 15.94 -15.69 15.22
C GLU A 123 16.32 -17.15 15.52
N ALA A 124 15.48 -17.87 16.28
CA ALA A 124 15.72 -19.26 16.65
C ALA A 124 15.28 -20.28 15.58
N SER A 125 14.32 -19.91 14.72
CA SER A 125 13.75 -20.82 13.73
C SER A 125 13.16 -20.02 12.56
N ILE A 126 13.96 -19.79 11.53
CA ILE A 126 13.57 -19.05 10.35
C ILE A 126 12.88 -19.99 9.36
N PRO A 127 11.60 -19.77 8.99
CA PRO A 127 10.98 -20.55 7.93
C PRO A 127 11.71 -20.34 6.59
N VAL A 128 11.96 -21.43 5.86
CA VAL A 128 12.71 -21.37 4.60
C VAL A 128 12.03 -20.45 3.58
N GLY A 129 10.71 -20.54 3.43
CA GLY A 129 9.95 -19.65 2.53
C GLY A 129 10.11 -18.19 2.90
N PHE A 130 10.08 -17.87 4.21
CA PHE A 130 10.34 -16.51 4.68
C PHE A 130 11.79 -16.08 4.39
N PHE A 131 12.77 -16.96 4.54
CA PHE A 131 14.16 -16.61 4.28
C PHE A 131 14.47 -16.40 2.79
N THR A 132 13.77 -17.13 1.91
CA THR A 132 14.00 -17.11 0.46
C THR A 132 13.08 -16.17 -0.32
N TYR A 133 12.11 -15.49 0.33
CA TYR A 133 11.16 -14.63 -0.38
C TYR A 133 11.80 -13.54 -1.26
N PRO A 134 13.01 -12.99 -0.97
CA PRO A 134 13.64 -12.03 -1.88
C PRO A 134 13.94 -12.61 -3.25
N ILE A 135 14.14 -13.92 -3.34
CA ILE A 135 14.36 -14.62 -4.61
C ILE A 135 13.06 -14.74 -5.39
N SER A 136 11.95 -15.11 -4.73
CA SER A 136 10.64 -15.16 -5.37
C SER A 136 10.16 -13.78 -5.80
N GLN A 137 10.42 -12.74 -5.01
CA GLN A 137 10.11 -11.36 -5.40
C GLN A 137 10.90 -10.92 -6.63
N ALA A 138 12.15 -11.35 -6.77
CA ALA A 138 12.93 -11.10 -7.99
C ALA A 138 12.33 -11.83 -9.21
N ALA A 139 11.80 -13.04 -9.04
CA ALA A 139 11.09 -13.75 -10.09
C ALA A 139 9.81 -13.05 -10.50
N ASP A 140 9.00 -12.58 -9.55
CA ASP A 140 7.78 -11.81 -9.79
C ASP A 140 8.07 -10.59 -10.69
N ILE A 141 9.13 -9.85 -10.39
CA ILE A 141 9.51 -8.63 -11.11
C ILE A 141 10.02 -8.96 -12.53
N THR A 142 10.87 -9.95 -12.64
CA THR A 142 11.62 -10.20 -13.89
C THR A 142 10.85 -11.04 -14.91
N ALA A 143 9.92 -11.90 -14.47
CA ALA A 143 9.10 -12.73 -15.34
C ALA A 143 8.27 -11.90 -16.35
N PHE A 144 7.74 -10.78 -15.91
CA PHE A 144 6.97 -9.85 -16.75
C PHE A 144 7.85 -8.84 -17.48
N LYS A 145 9.18 -8.95 -17.38
CA LYS A 145 10.13 -7.97 -17.93
C LYS A 145 9.83 -6.54 -17.47
N ALA A 146 9.48 -6.39 -16.20
CA ALA A 146 9.18 -5.09 -15.62
C ALA A 146 10.37 -4.14 -15.78
N THR A 147 10.11 -3.02 -16.42
CA THR A 147 11.13 -1.95 -16.59
C THR A 147 11.06 -0.92 -15.48
N VAL A 148 9.91 -0.83 -14.77
CA VAL A 148 9.66 0.10 -13.66
C VAL A 148 8.92 -0.60 -12.54
N VAL A 149 9.41 -0.42 -11.32
CA VAL A 149 8.79 -0.96 -10.09
C VAL A 149 8.60 0.19 -9.11
N PRO A 150 7.35 0.65 -8.90
CA PRO A 150 7.05 1.64 -7.86
C PRO A 150 7.13 0.97 -6.48
N VAL A 151 7.99 1.47 -5.62
CA VAL A 151 8.22 0.93 -4.26
C VAL A 151 8.55 2.02 -3.27
N GLY A 152 8.33 1.73 -1.98
CA GLY A 152 8.87 2.52 -0.89
C GLY A 152 10.36 2.28 -0.66
N GLU A 153 11.02 3.14 0.09
CA GLU A 153 12.46 3.04 0.38
C GLU A 153 12.86 1.74 1.09
N ASP A 154 11.96 1.17 1.89
CA ASP A 154 12.16 -0.11 2.58
C ASP A 154 12.37 -1.29 1.62
N GLN A 155 11.96 -1.14 0.35
CA GLN A 155 12.11 -2.15 -0.70
C GLN A 155 13.39 -2.00 -1.53
N LEU A 156 14.17 -0.94 -1.33
CA LEU A 156 15.42 -0.72 -2.08
C LEU A 156 16.38 -1.92 -2.00
N PRO A 157 16.64 -2.53 -0.82
CA PRO A 157 17.53 -3.70 -0.76
C PRO A 157 17.02 -4.93 -1.52
N MET A 158 15.70 -5.04 -1.73
CA MET A 158 15.08 -6.12 -2.53
C MET A 158 15.32 -5.89 -4.01
N LEU A 159 15.15 -4.65 -4.47
CA LEU A 159 15.39 -4.29 -5.86
C LEU A 159 16.87 -4.38 -6.23
N GLU A 160 17.77 -4.00 -5.31
CA GLU A 160 19.23 -4.20 -5.49
C GLU A 160 19.56 -5.69 -5.64
N GLN A 161 18.98 -6.55 -4.79
CA GLN A 161 19.17 -8.00 -4.91
C GLN A 161 18.56 -8.53 -6.21
N THR A 162 17.43 -8.01 -6.67
CA THR A 162 16.84 -8.36 -7.97
C THR A 162 17.83 -8.04 -9.11
N LYS A 163 18.45 -6.85 -9.10
CA LYS A 163 19.44 -6.47 -10.10
C LYS A 163 20.66 -7.39 -10.09
N GLU A 164 21.15 -7.77 -8.90
CA GLU A 164 22.25 -8.74 -8.79
C GLU A 164 21.87 -10.10 -9.43
N ILE A 165 20.63 -10.56 -9.24
CA ILE A 165 20.13 -11.79 -9.86
C ILE A 165 20.06 -11.62 -11.37
N VAL A 166 19.52 -10.52 -11.88
CA VAL A 166 19.46 -10.20 -13.33
C VAL A 166 20.85 -10.24 -13.95
N HIS A 167 21.82 -9.54 -13.37
CA HIS A 167 23.19 -9.52 -13.87
C HIS A 167 23.83 -10.91 -13.84
N LYS A 168 23.64 -11.64 -12.76
CA LYS A 168 24.19 -13.02 -12.64
C LYS A 168 23.53 -13.96 -13.65
N PHE A 169 22.23 -13.90 -13.81
CA PHE A 169 21.48 -14.71 -14.77
C PHE A 169 21.95 -14.41 -16.20
N ASN A 170 21.98 -13.15 -16.58
CA ASN A 170 22.38 -12.74 -17.92
C ASN A 170 23.85 -13.11 -18.22
N SER A 171 24.72 -13.07 -17.21
CA SER A 171 26.12 -13.48 -17.40
C SER A 171 26.28 -14.99 -17.65
N VAL A 172 25.36 -15.82 -17.18
CA VAL A 172 25.42 -17.29 -17.34
C VAL A 172 24.64 -17.75 -18.57
N TYR A 173 23.43 -17.18 -18.77
CA TYR A 173 22.46 -17.68 -19.75
C TYR A 173 22.26 -16.74 -20.95
N GLY A 174 22.99 -15.62 -21.01
CA GLY A 174 22.84 -14.58 -22.05
C GLY A 174 21.78 -13.54 -21.71
N ASP A 175 21.77 -12.44 -22.44
CA ASP A 175 20.90 -11.27 -22.22
C ASP A 175 19.42 -11.63 -22.39
N THR A 176 18.78 -12.01 -21.30
CA THR A 176 17.39 -12.48 -21.24
C THR A 176 16.51 -11.60 -20.35
N LEU A 177 17.02 -11.24 -19.17
CA LEU A 177 16.30 -10.46 -18.17
C LEU A 177 16.58 -8.97 -18.28
N ILE A 178 15.62 -8.16 -17.88
CA ILE A 178 15.72 -6.69 -17.89
C ILE A 178 16.02 -6.19 -16.49
N ASP A 179 16.93 -5.22 -16.38
CA ASP A 179 17.23 -4.55 -15.11
C ASP A 179 16.12 -3.54 -14.76
N PRO A 180 15.35 -3.76 -13.69
CA PRO A 180 14.24 -2.89 -13.36
C PRO A 180 14.70 -1.56 -12.79
N LYS A 181 14.03 -0.47 -13.18
CA LYS A 181 14.20 0.85 -12.57
C LYS A 181 13.28 0.99 -11.37
N ILE A 182 13.82 1.56 -10.31
CA ILE A 182 13.07 1.88 -9.10
C ILE A 182 12.37 3.21 -9.30
N LEU A 183 11.08 3.27 -8.96
CA LEU A 183 10.32 4.51 -8.91
C LEU A 183 9.92 4.78 -7.46
N LEU A 184 10.61 5.72 -6.82
CA LEU A 184 10.28 6.18 -5.48
C LEU A 184 9.10 7.16 -5.50
N PRO A 185 8.34 7.27 -4.41
CA PRO A 185 7.31 8.29 -4.26
C PRO A 185 7.91 9.69 -4.26
N GLU A 186 7.20 10.64 -4.86
CA GLU A 186 7.64 12.04 -4.97
C GLU A 186 7.48 12.84 -3.67
N ASN A 187 6.64 12.37 -2.74
CA ASN A 187 6.33 13.09 -1.51
C ASN A 187 6.46 12.18 -0.28
N GLU A 188 7.47 12.41 0.52
CA GLU A 188 7.75 11.65 1.75
C GLU A 188 6.68 11.87 2.86
N ALA A 189 6.05 13.05 2.90
CA ALA A 189 5.07 13.38 3.94
C ALA A 189 3.82 12.46 3.91
N CYS A 190 3.47 11.92 2.73
CA CYS A 190 2.35 11.01 2.56
C CYS A 190 2.69 9.53 2.83
N LEU A 191 3.98 9.17 2.96
CA LEU A 191 4.43 7.79 3.00
C LEU A 191 4.16 7.04 4.32
N ARG A 192 3.95 7.76 5.41
CA ARG A 192 3.78 7.17 6.74
C ARG A 192 2.65 7.83 7.51
N LEU A 193 1.43 7.57 7.07
CA LEU A 193 0.26 8.04 7.81
C LEU A 193 0.27 7.42 9.23
N PRO A 194 0.17 8.24 10.30
CA PRO A 194 0.04 7.73 11.66
C PRO A 194 -1.29 7.01 11.83
N GLY A 195 -1.35 6.10 12.79
CA GLY A 195 -2.63 5.56 13.25
C GLY A 195 -3.50 6.65 13.88
N ILE A 196 -4.78 6.37 14.04
CA ILE A 196 -5.73 7.30 14.68
C ILE A 196 -5.32 7.69 16.10
N ASP A 197 -4.49 6.88 16.76
CA ASP A 197 -3.91 7.10 18.08
C ASP A 197 -2.74 8.10 18.11
N GLY A 198 -2.25 8.54 16.95
CA GLY A 198 -1.14 9.49 16.81
C GLY A 198 0.22 8.99 17.29
N LYS A 199 0.33 7.74 17.77
CA LYS A 199 1.54 7.24 18.45
C LYS A 199 2.45 6.44 17.54
N ALA A 200 1.88 5.66 16.63
CA ALA A 200 2.61 4.75 15.76
C ALA A 200 2.10 4.82 14.34
N LYS A 201 2.87 4.27 13.39
CA LYS A 201 2.41 4.06 12.02
C LYS A 201 1.10 3.26 12.05
N MET A 202 0.17 3.63 11.16
CA MET A 202 -1.06 2.89 10.95
C MET A 202 -0.79 1.41 10.71
N SER A 203 -1.42 0.55 11.50
CA SER A 203 -1.20 -0.90 11.46
C SER A 203 -2.44 -1.69 11.86
N LYS A 204 -2.71 -2.75 11.10
CA LYS A 204 -3.81 -3.70 11.38
C LYS A 204 -3.66 -4.36 12.76
N SER A 205 -2.43 -4.72 13.14
CA SER A 205 -2.15 -5.38 14.42
C SER A 205 -2.35 -4.50 15.64
N LEU A 206 -2.25 -3.19 15.47
CA LEU A 206 -2.48 -2.21 16.54
C LEU A 206 -3.95 -1.76 16.63
N GLY A 207 -4.79 -2.13 15.67
CA GLY A 207 -6.19 -1.71 15.63
C GLY A 207 -6.40 -0.20 15.44
N ASN A 208 -5.35 0.54 15.05
CA ASN A 208 -5.34 2.00 14.92
C ASN A 208 -5.54 2.47 13.47
N CYS A 209 -6.17 1.66 12.62
CA CYS A 209 -6.34 1.94 11.20
C CYS A 209 -7.80 2.19 10.82
N ILE A 210 -7.98 2.97 9.74
CA ILE A 210 -9.24 3.13 9.02
C ILE A 210 -9.13 2.28 7.76
N TYR A 211 -10.02 1.26 7.61
CA TYR A 211 -10.03 0.40 6.43
C TYR A 211 -10.75 1.07 5.26
N LEU A 212 -10.33 0.76 4.03
CA LEU A 212 -10.97 1.28 2.82
C LEU A 212 -12.40 0.77 2.64
N SER A 213 -12.68 -0.40 3.22
CA SER A 213 -13.99 -1.06 3.17
C SER A 213 -14.85 -0.85 4.42
N GLU A 214 -14.52 0.14 5.29
CA GLU A 214 -15.34 0.46 6.45
C GLU A 214 -16.62 1.20 6.07
N GLU A 215 -17.65 0.99 6.88
CA GLU A 215 -18.90 1.74 6.76
C GLU A 215 -18.69 3.20 7.20
N PRO A 216 -19.40 4.17 6.59
CA PRO A 216 -19.23 5.59 6.89
C PRO A 216 -19.36 5.93 8.38
N GLU A 217 -20.30 5.27 9.08
CA GLU A 217 -20.53 5.48 10.52
C GLU A 217 -19.31 5.07 11.39
N ASP A 218 -18.58 4.02 10.97
CA ASP A 218 -17.41 3.56 11.70
C ASP A 218 -16.19 4.44 11.36
N ILE A 219 -16.08 4.91 10.12
CA ILE A 219 -15.09 5.93 9.74
C ILE A 219 -15.29 7.18 10.58
N LYS A 220 -16.52 7.67 10.70
CA LYS A 220 -16.88 8.83 11.52
C LYS A 220 -16.41 8.65 12.97
N LYS A 221 -16.78 7.54 13.63
CA LYS A 221 -16.35 7.25 15.00
C LYS A 221 -14.81 7.28 15.15
N LYS A 222 -14.09 6.68 14.19
CA LYS A 222 -12.63 6.65 14.20
C LYS A 222 -12.02 8.04 14.01
N VAL A 223 -12.56 8.85 13.12
CA VAL A 223 -12.12 10.23 12.92
C VAL A 223 -12.34 11.06 14.19
N PHE A 224 -13.49 10.94 14.83
CA PHE A 224 -13.75 11.63 16.10
C PHE A 224 -12.88 11.13 17.26
N SER A 225 -12.34 9.91 17.19
CA SER A 225 -11.41 9.35 18.17
C SER A 225 -9.94 9.67 17.87
N MET A 226 -9.63 10.38 16.78
CA MET A 226 -8.26 10.74 16.43
C MET A 226 -7.59 11.53 17.54
N PHE A 227 -6.31 11.24 17.75
CA PHE A 227 -5.48 12.01 18.65
C PHE A 227 -5.27 13.43 18.12
N THR A 228 -5.51 14.39 18.97
CA THR A 228 -5.32 15.83 18.71
C THR A 228 -4.36 16.43 19.74
N ASP A 229 -4.21 17.75 19.75
CA ASP A 229 -3.38 18.44 20.72
C ASP A 229 -3.98 18.34 22.13
N PRO A 230 -3.33 17.68 23.08
CA PRO A 230 -3.83 17.56 24.46
C PRO A 230 -3.82 18.89 25.24
N ASN A 231 -3.10 19.89 24.76
CA ASN A 231 -3.01 21.22 25.39
C ASN A 231 -4.09 22.19 24.87
N HIS A 232 -4.75 21.87 23.76
CA HIS A 232 -5.85 22.65 23.21
C HIS A 232 -7.15 22.28 23.92
N ILE A 233 -7.39 22.86 25.10
CA ILE A 233 -8.53 22.52 25.98
C ILE A 233 -9.73 23.42 25.66
N ARG A 234 -9.49 24.68 25.32
CA ARG A 234 -10.52 25.65 24.97
C ARG A 234 -10.36 26.09 23.53
N VAL A 235 -11.45 26.53 22.93
CA VAL A 235 -11.45 27.00 21.53
C VAL A 235 -10.49 28.19 21.33
N GLU A 236 -10.34 29.02 22.35
CA GLU A 236 -9.46 30.20 22.31
C GLU A 236 -7.97 29.86 22.50
N ASP A 237 -7.65 28.66 22.96
CA ASP A 237 -6.27 28.24 23.16
C ASP A 237 -5.53 28.09 21.81
N PRO A 238 -4.27 28.53 21.71
CA PRO A 238 -3.45 28.23 20.54
C PRO A 238 -3.26 26.72 20.39
N GLY A 239 -3.45 26.21 19.17
CA GLY A 239 -3.27 24.78 18.89
C GLY A 239 -1.90 24.45 18.33
N SER A 240 -1.39 23.24 18.62
CA SER A 240 -0.17 22.68 18.04
C SER A 240 -0.50 21.79 16.85
N LEU A 241 0.27 21.95 15.78
CA LEU A 241 0.21 21.07 14.60
C LEU A 241 1.12 19.85 14.79
N GLU A 242 2.17 19.96 15.61
CA GLU A 242 3.12 18.88 15.84
C GLU A 242 2.43 17.71 16.56
N GLY A 243 2.50 16.52 15.96
CA GLY A 243 1.85 15.32 16.50
C GLY A 243 0.33 15.30 16.38
N ASN A 244 -0.29 16.34 15.82
CA ASN A 244 -1.74 16.39 15.61
C ASN A 244 -2.15 15.53 14.41
N THR A 245 -2.77 14.39 14.69
CA THR A 245 -3.16 13.40 13.68
C THR A 245 -4.17 13.97 12.69
N VAL A 246 -5.09 14.83 13.14
CA VAL A 246 -6.11 15.43 12.27
C VAL A 246 -5.47 16.25 11.15
N PHE A 247 -4.51 17.11 11.46
CA PHE A 247 -3.83 17.91 10.42
C PHE A 247 -2.96 17.05 9.51
N THR A 248 -2.36 15.97 10.01
CA THR A 248 -1.64 15.01 9.16
C THR A 248 -2.57 14.35 8.14
N TYR A 249 -3.80 14.04 8.54
CA TYR A 249 -4.81 13.47 7.62
C TYR A 249 -5.34 14.53 6.65
N LEU A 250 -5.53 15.77 7.09
CA LEU A 250 -5.89 16.86 6.20
C LEU A 250 -4.83 17.09 5.12
N ASP A 251 -3.54 17.08 5.47
CA ASP A 251 -2.44 17.16 4.50
C ASP A 251 -2.47 16.02 3.48
N ALA A 252 -2.84 14.82 3.91
CA ALA A 252 -2.86 13.65 3.04
C ALA A 252 -4.06 13.61 2.09
N PHE A 253 -5.24 14.10 2.52
CA PHE A 253 -6.51 13.87 1.84
C PHE A 253 -7.22 15.14 1.38
N CYS A 254 -7.02 16.28 2.06
CA CYS A 254 -7.76 17.49 1.78
C CYS A 254 -7.26 18.15 0.48
N LYS A 255 -8.14 18.21 -0.50
CA LYS A 255 -7.87 18.89 -1.78
C LYS A 255 -8.35 20.34 -1.72
N PRO A 256 -7.77 21.25 -2.52
CA PRO A 256 -8.21 22.65 -2.57
C PRO A 256 -9.72 22.82 -2.81
N GLU A 257 -10.33 21.93 -3.59
CA GLU A 257 -11.76 22.00 -3.91
C GLU A 257 -12.66 21.83 -2.67
N TYR A 258 -12.19 21.11 -1.64
CA TYR A 258 -12.92 20.91 -0.40
C TYR A 258 -13.06 22.18 0.43
N PHE A 259 -12.09 23.09 0.36
CA PHE A 259 -12.19 24.37 1.05
C PHE A 259 -13.32 25.22 0.46
N ALA A 260 -13.45 25.27 -0.85
CA ALA A 260 -14.54 25.99 -1.50
C ALA A 260 -15.93 25.43 -1.15
N GLU A 261 -16.02 24.11 -0.94
CA GLU A 261 -17.29 23.42 -0.67
C GLU A 261 -17.67 23.41 0.83
N PHE A 262 -16.72 23.12 1.70
CA PHE A 262 -17.01 22.84 3.13
C PHE A 262 -16.47 23.90 4.09
N LEU A 263 -15.49 24.70 3.68
CA LEU A 263 -14.81 25.70 4.51
C LEU A 263 -14.52 26.96 3.70
N PRO A 264 -15.56 27.63 3.15
CA PRO A 264 -15.38 28.75 2.23
C PRO A 264 -14.68 29.99 2.85
N GLU A 265 -14.53 30.01 4.18
CA GLU A 265 -13.79 31.05 4.91
C GLU A 265 -12.26 30.88 4.81
N TYR A 266 -11.75 29.72 4.31
CA TYR A 266 -10.32 29.48 4.09
C TYR A 266 -10.05 29.22 2.61
N GLN A 267 -8.97 29.80 2.09
CA GLN A 267 -8.55 29.54 0.70
C GLN A 267 -7.81 28.22 0.55
N ASN A 268 -7.14 27.78 1.61
CA ASN A 268 -6.31 26.57 1.62
C ASN A 268 -6.04 26.07 3.04
N LEU A 269 -5.38 24.91 3.12
CA LEU A 269 -5.06 24.26 4.38
C LEU A 269 -4.07 25.07 5.25
N ASP A 270 -3.20 25.87 4.64
CA ASP A 270 -2.22 26.67 5.39
C ASP A 270 -2.90 27.80 6.17
N GLU A 271 -3.94 28.42 5.60
CA GLU A 271 -4.75 29.41 6.31
C GLU A 271 -5.50 28.78 7.50
N LEU A 272 -6.06 27.59 7.31
CA LEU A 272 -6.71 26.83 8.38
C LEU A 272 -5.71 26.50 9.51
N LYS A 273 -4.53 26.00 9.16
CA LYS A 273 -3.44 25.71 10.13
C LYS A 273 -3.02 26.96 10.89
N ALA A 274 -2.84 28.06 10.19
CA ALA A 274 -2.47 29.34 10.80
C ALA A 274 -3.56 29.87 11.75
N HIS A 275 -4.83 29.64 11.44
CA HIS A 275 -5.94 30.01 12.33
C HIS A 275 -5.94 29.13 13.59
N TYR A 276 -5.82 27.81 13.44
CA TYR A 276 -5.75 26.87 14.56
C TYR A 276 -4.59 27.21 15.53
N GLN A 277 -3.43 27.55 14.99
CA GLN A 277 -2.26 27.94 15.79
C GLN A 277 -2.43 29.27 16.55
N ARG A 278 -3.31 30.16 16.08
CA ARG A 278 -3.60 31.43 16.77
C ARG A 278 -4.68 31.30 17.86
N GLY A 279 -5.42 30.18 17.86
CA GLY A 279 -6.61 30.01 18.69
C GLY A 279 -7.89 30.52 18.01
N GLY A 280 -9.04 30.08 18.48
CA GLY A 280 -10.35 30.43 17.91
C GLY A 280 -10.98 29.34 17.04
N LEU A 281 -10.34 28.17 16.94
CA LEU A 281 -10.88 26.99 16.27
C LEU A 281 -10.95 25.84 17.25
N GLY A 282 -12.09 25.17 17.34
CA GLY A 282 -12.25 23.91 18.08
C GLY A 282 -11.52 22.75 17.44
N ASP A 283 -11.72 21.56 18.00
CA ASP A 283 -11.20 20.31 17.42
C ASP A 283 -11.74 20.12 15.99
N MET A 284 -10.84 20.12 15.03
CA MET A 284 -11.16 20.09 13.59
C MET A 284 -11.58 18.70 13.08
N LYS A 285 -12.12 17.83 13.93
CA LYS A 285 -12.47 16.43 13.62
C LYS A 285 -13.61 16.29 12.63
N GLU A 286 -14.44 17.30 12.49
CA GLU A 286 -15.56 17.30 11.53
C GLU A 286 -15.07 17.43 10.07
N ILE A 287 -13.93 18.07 9.83
CA ILE A 287 -13.38 18.28 8.49
C ILE A 287 -12.85 16.99 7.86
N PRO A 288 -12.01 16.18 8.55
CA PRO A 288 -11.57 14.90 8.00
C PRO A 288 -12.72 13.94 7.69
N GLU A 289 -13.83 14.02 8.42
CA GLU A 289 -15.03 13.24 8.10
C GLU A 289 -15.57 13.64 6.72
N GLN A 290 -15.70 14.91 6.45
CA GLN A 290 -16.17 15.43 5.16
C GLN A 290 -15.19 15.11 4.03
N CYS A 291 -13.89 15.25 4.28
CA CYS A 291 -12.83 14.88 3.32
C CYS A 291 -12.76 13.36 3.08
N SER A 292 -13.01 12.53 4.10
CA SER A 292 -12.98 11.07 3.98
C SER A 292 -14.26 10.48 3.39
N SER A 293 -15.41 11.06 3.68
CA SER A 293 -16.72 10.69 3.10
C SER A 293 -16.86 11.18 1.67
N GLY A 294 -16.17 12.27 1.33
CA GLY A 294 -16.04 12.81 -0.01
C GLY A 294 -15.11 11.98 -0.89
N ARG A 295 -15.34 10.66 -0.97
CA ARG A 295 -14.79 9.77 -2.00
C ARG A 295 -13.26 9.77 -2.12
N THR A 296 -12.61 8.90 -1.43
CA THR A 296 -11.50 8.19 -2.05
C THR A 296 -12.01 7.68 -3.39
N GLY A 297 -11.79 8.27 -4.53
CA GLY A 297 -12.31 7.94 -5.87
C GLY A 297 -13.11 6.65 -6.11
N ALA A 298 -13.43 5.95 -5.05
CA ALA A 298 -14.11 4.69 -4.97
C ALA A 298 -15.61 4.88 -5.19
N ASN A 299 -16.06 4.55 -6.39
CA ASN A 299 -17.48 4.56 -6.70
C ASN A 299 -18.18 3.40 -5.94
N PRO A 300 -19.05 3.67 -4.93
CA PRO A 300 -19.78 2.63 -4.19
C PRO A 300 -20.60 1.72 -5.10
N GLN A 301 -20.99 2.21 -6.29
CA GLN A 301 -21.72 1.44 -7.28
C GLN A 301 -20.84 0.39 -7.99
N GLN A 302 -19.53 0.61 -8.12
CA GLN A 302 -18.62 -0.41 -8.65
C GLN A 302 -18.44 -1.56 -7.65
N LYS A 303 -18.30 -1.24 -6.36
CA LYS A 303 -18.20 -2.26 -5.30
C LYS A 303 -19.45 -3.15 -5.25
N LYS A 304 -20.64 -2.57 -5.36
CA LYS A 304 -21.92 -3.29 -5.41
C LYS A 304 -22.06 -4.18 -6.66
N ARG A 305 -21.74 -3.65 -7.85
CA ARG A 305 -21.80 -4.41 -9.11
C ARG A 305 -20.81 -5.58 -9.17
N THR A 306 -19.64 -5.45 -8.57
CA THR A 306 -18.62 -6.52 -8.52
C THR A 306 -19.02 -7.61 -7.54
N SER A 307 -19.58 -7.25 -6.39
CA SER A 307 -20.13 -8.18 -5.39
C SER A 307 -21.32 -8.98 -5.94
N GLU A 308 -22.23 -8.33 -6.68
CA GLU A 308 -23.39 -8.97 -7.31
C GLU A 308 -23.00 -9.91 -8.46
N ARG A 309 -21.97 -9.59 -9.26
CA ARG A 309 -21.45 -10.49 -10.29
C ARG A 309 -20.75 -11.73 -9.70
N HIS A 310 -20.06 -11.61 -8.56
CA HIS A 310 -19.41 -12.75 -7.91
C HIS A 310 -20.41 -13.71 -7.27
N SER A 311 -21.49 -13.21 -6.69
CA SER A 311 -22.54 -14.07 -6.12
C SER A 311 -23.30 -14.87 -7.18
N CYS A 312 -23.29 -14.44 -8.44
CA CYS A 312 -23.89 -15.16 -9.57
C CYS A 312 -22.99 -16.30 -10.09
N ASN A 313 -21.65 -16.11 -10.11
CA ASN A 313 -20.72 -17.10 -10.67
C ASN A 313 -20.29 -18.20 -9.69
N LEU A 314 -20.53 -18.05 -8.38
CA LEU A 314 -20.22 -19.07 -7.37
C LEU A 314 -21.38 -20.07 -7.14
N ARG A 315 -22.51 -19.91 -7.82
CA ARG A 315 -23.64 -20.86 -7.75
C ARG A 315 -23.65 -21.92 -8.86
N ASP A 316 -22.79 -21.76 -9.86
CA ASP A 316 -22.75 -22.64 -11.06
C ASP A 316 -21.40 -23.38 -11.24
N SER A 317 -20.59 -23.51 -10.16
CA SER A 317 -19.36 -24.34 -10.19
C SER A 317 -19.28 -25.30 -9.02
#